data_76ecb75f82b192a1a6f62b26ad6a61fa
#
_entry.id   76ecb75f82b192a1a6f62b26ad6a61fa
#
_cell.length_a   1.000
_cell.length_b   1.000
_cell.length_c   1.000
_cell.angle_alpha   90.00
_cell.angle_beta   90.00
_cell.angle_gamma   90.00
#
_symmetry.space_group_name_H-M   'P 1'
#
loop_
_entity.id
_entity.type
_entity.pdbx_description
1 polymer ?
#
loop_
_entity_poly.entity_id
_entity_poly.type
_entity_poly.pdbx_seq_one_letter_code
_entity_poly.pdbx_strand_id
1 'polypeptide(L)'
;MKFTISKQVFLDGLRQVASVVSSKTTLPILSNVKIEAENGQVRFTATDLDVCITGVVPANVLREGTVTLPAKKLVSIISELPEAEVQVDVNQRNQATVECGRSQFKLNGLPADEFPELPSFEQATVYQVDQNLLRDCIRRTEYAISTDTTRYVLNGISLSFRNGKMTLVATDGRRLALAETALEFPEEQQLDAILPTKAVGELRRLLDEVGTVTVRFTRNQAAFEINDTLLISKLIDGNYPNYRQVIPTDCKESIELPCGELLETVRRA
;
A
#
# COMPACT_ATOMS: atom_id res chain seq x y z
N MET A 1 10.21 3.14 25.98
CA MET A 1 10.58 2.25 24.87
C MET A 1 12.09 2.35 24.63
N LYS A 2 12.78 1.23 24.40
CA LYS A 2 14.20 1.24 24.00
C LYS A 2 14.51 0.01 23.13
N PHE A 3 15.13 0.22 21.97
CA PHE A 3 15.55 -0.87 21.07
C PHE A 3 16.79 -0.50 20.26
N THR A 4 17.48 -1.52 19.72
CA THR A 4 18.56 -1.37 18.75
C THR A 4 18.23 -2.14 17.48
N ILE A 5 18.61 -1.58 16.35
CA ILE A 5 18.29 -2.11 15.01
C ILE A 5 19.37 -1.66 14.01
N SER A 6 19.71 -2.48 13.03
CA SER A 6 20.61 -2.03 11.96
C SER A 6 19.99 -0.88 11.16
N LYS A 7 20.81 0.09 10.74
CA LYS A 7 20.36 1.24 9.94
C LYS A 7 19.54 0.81 8.73
N GLN A 8 20.01 -0.19 7.98
CA GLN A 8 19.36 -0.63 6.74
C GLN A 8 17.96 -1.16 7.02
N VAL A 9 17.81 -2.09 7.99
CA VAL A 9 16.51 -2.67 8.35
C VAL A 9 15.55 -1.60 8.85
N PHE A 10 16.05 -0.63 9.64
CA PHE A 10 15.25 0.49 10.14
C PHE A 10 14.76 1.38 8.99
N LEU A 11 15.67 1.74 8.07
CA LEU A 11 15.34 2.60 6.95
C LEU A 11 14.34 1.96 6.00
N ASP A 12 14.51 0.67 5.70
CA ASP A 12 13.62 -0.09 4.84
C ASP A 12 12.22 -0.20 5.45
N GLY A 13 12.12 -0.56 6.74
CA GLY A 13 10.84 -0.59 7.45
C GLY A 13 10.13 0.77 7.49
N LEU A 14 10.88 1.84 7.73
CA LEU A 14 10.31 3.20 7.70
C LEU A 14 9.84 3.59 6.30
N ARG A 15 10.61 3.31 5.25
CA ARG A 15 10.26 3.64 3.86
C ARG A 15 9.04 2.90 3.37
N GLN A 16 8.83 1.66 3.83
CA GLN A 16 7.63 0.89 3.52
C GLN A 16 6.35 1.64 3.90
N VAL A 17 6.32 2.29 5.06
CA VAL A 17 5.12 2.93 5.58
C VAL A 17 5.06 4.43 5.33
N ALA A 18 6.20 5.10 5.21
CA ALA A 18 6.27 6.57 5.13
C ALA A 18 5.66 7.17 3.85
N SER A 19 5.47 6.37 2.79
CA SER A 19 4.85 6.80 1.53
C SER A 19 3.40 7.27 1.70
N VAL A 20 2.68 6.69 2.66
CA VAL A 20 1.29 7.05 2.97
C VAL A 20 1.19 8.42 3.64
N VAL A 21 2.24 8.82 4.38
CA VAL A 21 2.23 10.05 5.18
C VAL A 21 2.08 11.30 4.31
N SER A 22 0.95 12.00 4.46
CA SER A 22 0.71 13.25 3.77
C SER A 22 1.50 14.41 4.40
N SER A 23 2.01 15.32 3.56
CA SER A 23 2.62 16.58 4.03
C SER A 23 1.60 17.67 4.32
N LYS A 24 0.36 17.48 3.85
CA LYS A 24 -0.75 18.44 4.01
C LYS A 24 -1.87 17.75 4.76
N THR A 25 -1.75 17.67 6.07
CA THR A 25 -2.80 17.11 6.94
C THR A 25 -3.24 18.14 7.96
N THR A 26 -4.52 18.14 8.29
CA THR A 26 -5.09 18.97 9.38
C THR A 26 -4.86 18.35 10.76
N LEU A 27 -4.55 17.05 10.81
CA LEU A 27 -4.28 16.32 12.04
C LEU A 27 -2.77 16.03 12.16
N PRO A 28 -2.05 16.68 13.10
CA PRO A 28 -0.59 16.52 13.23
C PRO A 28 -0.14 15.07 13.39
N ILE A 29 -0.94 14.22 14.07
CA ILE A 29 -0.62 12.81 14.31
C ILE A 29 -0.45 12.01 13.02
N LEU A 30 -1.15 12.36 11.92
CA LEU A 30 -1.06 11.71 10.63
C LEU A 30 0.24 12.05 9.86
N SER A 31 1.02 13.02 10.36
CA SER A 31 2.39 13.28 9.87
C SER A 31 3.43 12.37 10.53
N ASN A 32 3.01 11.61 11.55
CA ASN A 32 3.87 10.73 12.31
C ASN A 32 3.75 9.27 11.80
N VAL A 33 4.78 8.50 12.08
CA VAL A 33 4.77 7.05 12.08
C VAL A 33 4.61 6.56 13.52
N LYS A 34 3.66 5.68 13.77
CA LYS A 34 3.53 4.94 15.03
C LYS A 34 4.58 3.85 15.06
N ILE A 35 5.32 3.76 16.15
CA ILE A 35 6.40 2.78 16.38
C ILE A 35 6.06 2.00 17.63
N GLU A 36 5.93 0.69 17.50
CA GLU A 36 5.64 -0.24 18.60
C GLU A 36 6.80 -1.23 18.69
N ALA A 37 7.49 -1.26 19.80
CA ALA A 37 8.60 -2.19 20.06
C ALA A 37 8.15 -3.24 21.09
N GLU A 38 8.07 -4.49 20.68
CA GLU A 38 7.63 -5.62 21.49
C GLU A 38 8.16 -6.95 20.94
N ASN A 39 8.32 -7.95 21.79
CA ASN A 39 8.62 -9.34 21.40
C ASN A 39 9.78 -9.49 20.40
N GLY A 40 10.84 -8.67 20.52
CA GLY A 40 11.99 -8.73 19.61
C GLY A 40 11.76 -8.16 18.22
N GLN A 41 10.68 -7.40 18.02
CA GLN A 41 10.29 -6.79 16.77
C GLN A 41 9.93 -5.32 16.96
N VAL A 42 10.02 -4.56 15.87
CA VAL A 42 9.49 -3.21 15.79
C VAL A 42 8.45 -3.15 14.68
N ARG A 43 7.26 -2.71 15.02
CA ARG A 43 6.17 -2.45 14.08
C ARG A 43 6.09 -0.97 13.78
N PHE A 44 6.05 -0.63 12.50
CA PHE A 44 5.80 0.71 12.01
C PHE A 44 4.41 0.79 11.40
N THR A 45 3.63 1.81 11.74
CA THR A 45 2.31 2.04 11.16
C THR A 45 2.19 3.50 10.74
N ALA A 46 1.73 3.73 9.52
CA ALA A 46 1.41 5.06 9.02
C ALA A 46 0.07 5.06 8.28
N THR A 47 -0.68 6.15 8.37
CA THR A 47 -1.99 6.28 7.74
C THR A 47 -2.30 7.73 7.38
N ASP A 48 -3.16 7.91 6.39
CA ASP A 48 -3.82 9.18 6.07
C ASP A 48 -5.35 9.11 6.25
N LEU A 49 -5.84 8.06 6.94
CA LEU A 49 -7.23 7.67 7.19
C LEU A 49 -7.92 6.96 6.02
N ASP A 50 -7.40 7.02 4.81
CA ASP A 50 -7.93 6.31 3.65
C ASP A 50 -7.08 5.07 3.32
N VAL A 51 -5.77 5.20 3.47
CA VAL A 51 -4.81 4.10 3.34
C VAL A 51 -3.99 4.01 4.61
N CYS A 52 -3.76 2.79 5.08
CA CYS A 52 -2.88 2.49 6.20
C CYS A 52 -1.88 1.41 5.77
N ILE A 53 -0.61 1.59 6.13
CA ILE A 53 0.42 0.56 5.93
C ILE A 53 1.08 0.27 7.27
N THR A 54 1.18 -1.02 7.57
CA THR A 54 1.92 -1.54 8.72
C THR A 54 3.00 -2.49 8.23
N GLY A 55 4.23 -2.30 8.69
CA GLY A 55 5.35 -3.20 8.44
C GLY A 55 5.99 -3.63 9.75
N VAL A 56 6.52 -4.85 9.79
CA VAL A 56 7.20 -5.42 10.97
C VAL A 56 8.63 -5.78 10.58
N VAL A 57 9.58 -5.42 11.43
CA VAL A 57 11.00 -5.73 11.24
C VAL A 57 11.61 -6.29 12.53
N PRO A 58 12.61 -7.18 12.45
CA PRO A 58 13.31 -7.68 13.62
C PRO A 58 14.16 -6.58 14.27
N ALA A 59 14.18 -6.54 15.60
CA ALA A 59 15.00 -5.61 16.36
C ALA A 59 15.35 -6.20 17.74
N ASN A 60 16.41 -5.72 18.35
CA ASN A 60 16.72 -6.07 19.74
C ASN A 60 15.98 -5.09 20.67
N VAL A 61 14.86 -5.55 21.24
CA VAL A 61 14.01 -4.75 22.13
C VAL A 61 14.51 -4.88 23.58
N LEU A 62 15.04 -3.79 24.11
CA LEU A 62 15.53 -3.71 25.49
C LEU A 62 14.44 -3.27 26.47
N ARG A 63 13.48 -2.49 26.02
CA ARG A 63 12.32 -2.02 26.77
C ARG A 63 11.16 -1.78 25.83
N GLU A 64 10.09 -2.51 26.01
CA GLU A 64 8.87 -2.41 25.22
C GLU A 64 8.21 -1.04 25.36
N GLY A 65 7.36 -0.71 24.41
CA GLY A 65 6.54 0.50 24.41
C GLY A 65 6.16 0.99 23.03
N THR A 66 5.47 2.12 23.02
CA THR A 66 4.90 2.71 21.81
C THR A 66 5.11 4.22 21.82
N VAL A 67 5.32 4.79 20.63
CA VAL A 67 5.42 6.25 20.42
C VAL A 67 5.03 6.59 18.99
N THR A 68 4.67 7.84 18.72
CA THR A 68 4.59 8.33 17.35
C THR A 68 5.66 9.39 17.10
N LEU A 69 6.38 9.29 15.98
CA LEU A 69 7.46 10.21 15.61
C LEU A 69 7.23 10.81 14.22
N PRO A 70 7.68 12.05 13.96
CA PRO A 70 7.55 12.70 12.65
C PRO A 70 8.23 11.87 11.55
N ALA A 71 7.42 11.25 10.67
CA ALA A 71 7.87 10.22 9.72
C ALA A 71 8.95 10.72 8.77
N LYS A 72 8.73 11.85 8.09
CA LYS A 72 9.69 12.42 7.12
C LYS A 72 11.00 12.81 7.76
N LYS A 73 10.95 13.41 8.96
CA LYS A 73 12.14 13.81 9.70
C LYS A 73 12.94 12.60 10.15
N LEU A 74 12.24 11.55 10.64
CA LEU A 74 12.89 10.31 11.06
C LEU A 74 13.55 9.63 9.86
N VAL A 75 12.86 9.46 8.73
CA VAL A 75 13.44 8.89 7.50
C VAL A 75 14.67 9.69 7.07
N SER A 76 14.60 11.02 7.06
CA SER A 76 15.75 11.88 6.69
C SER A 76 16.94 11.68 7.62
N ILE A 77 16.73 11.60 8.94
CA ILE A 77 17.81 11.34 9.89
C ILE A 77 18.42 9.96 9.65
N ILE A 78 17.60 8.90 9.60
CA ILE A 78 18.11 7.54 9.44
C ILE A 78 18.84 7.36 8.11
N SER A 79 18.41 7.99 7.03
CA SER A 79 19.08 7.90 5.73
C SER A 79 20.53 8.41 5.75
N GLU A 80 20.80 9.46 6.53
CA GLU A 80 22.12 10.11 6.63
C GLU A 80 23.06 9.49 7.68
N LEU A 81 22.55 8.53 8.50
CA LEU A 81 23.41 7.85 9.48
C LEU A 81 24.43 6.91 8.79
N PRO A 82 25.57 6.63 9.42
CA PRO A 82 26.51 5.60 8.96
C PRO A 82 25.89 4.20 9.03
N GLU A 83 26.43 3.24 8.27
CA GLU A 83 26.02 1.84 8.30
C GLU A 83 26.50 1.19 9.61
N ALA A 84 25.65 1.29 10.64
CA ALA A 84 25.88 0.76 11.97
C ALA A 84 24.56 0.48 12.69
N GLU A 85 24.63 -0.01 13.88
CA GLU A 85 23.45 -0.15 14.74
C GLU A 85 22.95 1.22 15.20
N VAL A 86 21.63 1.39 15.11
CA VAL A 86 20.92 2.57 15.59
C VAL A 86 20.20 2.21 16.87
N GLN A 87 20.45 2.97 17.93
CA GLN A 87 19.72 2.87 19.19
C GLN A 87 18.65 3.95 19.24
N VAL A 88 17.43 3.56 19.59
CA VAL A 88 16.32 4.47 19.87
C VAL A 88 15.91 4.32 21.32
N ASP A 89 15.92 5.42 22.07
CA ASP A 89 15.44 5.49 23.45
C ASP A 89 14.36 6.57 23.58
N VAL A 90 13.17 6.18 24.02
CA VAL A 90 12.02 7.07 24.19
C VAL A 90 11.68 7.19 25.67
N ASN A 91 11.63 8.43 26.14
CA ASN A 91 11.30 8.75 27.53
C ASN A 91 9.76 8.87 27.73
N GLN A 92 9.34 9.07 28.98
CA GLN A 92 7.93 9.21 29.37
C GLN A 92 7.21 10.45 28.79
N ARG A 93 7.97 11.41 28.23
CA ARG A 93 7.44 12.62 27.58
C ARG A 93 7.36 12.47 26.07
N ASN A 94 7.39 11.24 25.55
CA ASN A 94 7.41 10.92 24.11
C ASN A 94 8.57 11.57 23.34
N GLN A 95 9.67 11.91 24.01
CA GLN A 95 10.86 12.40 23.34
C GLN A 95 11.78 11.21 23.04
N ALA A 96 12.08 11.01 21.76
CA ALA A 96 12.99 9.99 21.26
C ALA A 96 14.41 10.56 21.13
N THR A 97 15.39 9.81 21.61
CA THR A 97 16.81 9.99 21.31
C THR A 97 17.23 8.89 20.34
N VAL A 98 17.72 9.27 19.18
CA VAL A 98 18.25 8.38 18.13
C VAL A 98 19.75 8.52 18.11
N GLU A 99 20.47 7.42 18.37
CA GLU A 99 21.94 7.38 18.47
C GLU A 99 22.52 6.38 17.48
N CYS A 100 23.58 6.79 16.78
CA CYS A 100 24.35 5.92 15.92
C CYS A 100 25.81 6.38 15.92
N GLY A 101 26.71 5.58 16.48
CA GLY A 101 28.11 5.94 16.68
C GLY A 101 28.26 7.22 17.50
N ARG A 102 28.79 8.30 16.87
CA ARG A 102 28.96 9.62 17.52
C ARG A 102 27.77 10.58 17.27
N SER A 103 26.81 10.18 16.45
CA SER A 103 25.67 11.01 16.09
C SER A 103 24.53 10.79 17.07
N GLN A 104 23.94 11.89 17.54
CA GLN A 104 22.78 11.86 18.43
C GLN A 104 21.75 12.89 17.96
N PHE A 105 20.49 12.46 17.83
CA PHE A 105 19.37 13.32 17.45
C PHE A 105 18.24 13.18 18.45
N LYS A 106 17.54 14.29 18.70
CA LYS A 106 16.34 14.30 19.55
C LYS A 106 15.13 14.67 18.73
N LEU A 107 14.08 13.87 18.86
CA LEU A 107 12.78 14.05 18.19
C LEU A 107 11.69 14.12 19.24
N ASN A 108 10.80 15.09 19.10
CA ASN A 108 9.59 15.15 19.91
C ASN A 108 8.51 14.35 19.20
N GLY A 109 7.97 13.37 19.87
CA GLY A 109 6.83 12.56 19.43
C GLY A 109 5.53 13.03 20.05
N LEU A 110 4.45 12.35 19.67
CA LEU A 110 3.12 12.48 20.26
C LEU A 110 2.72 11.15 20.92
N PRO A 111 1.79 11.16 21.87
CA PRO A 111 1.23 9.97 22.47
C PRO A 111 0.63 9.03 21.41
N ALA A 112 0.80 7.72 21.60
CA ALA A 112 0.34 6.73 20.63
C ALA A 112 -1.17 6.48 20.69
N ASP A 113 -1.82 6.80 21.79
CA ASP A 113 -3.27 6.71 22.00
C ASP A 113 -4.08 7.70 21.14
N GLU A 114 -3.44 8.75 20.65
CA GLU A 114 -4.03 9.65 19.66
C GLU A 114 -4.00 9.11 18.22
N PHE A 115 -3.26 8.02 17.98
CA PHE A 115 -3.12 7.44 16.65
C PHE A 115 -4.34 6.59 16.29
N PRO A 116 -4.88 6.69 15.06
CA PRO A 116 -6.06 5.92 14.64
C PRO A 116 -5.89 4.41 14.82
N GLU A 117 -6.91 3.74 15.33
CA GLU A 117 -6.92 2.29 15.45
C GLU A 117 -7.05 1.62 14.09
N LEU A 118 -6.44 0.43 13.96
CA LEU A 118 -6.56 -0.39 12.77
C LEU A 118 -7.93 -1.08 12.74
N PRO A 119 -8.61 -1.14 11.58
CA PRO A 119 -9.87 -1.84 11.46
C PRO A 119 -9.71 -3.35 11.60
N SER A 120 -10.76 -4.03 12.10
CA SER A 120 -10.83 -5.49 12.18
C SER A 120 -11.35 -6.09 10.87
N PHE A 121 -10.84 -7.28 10.51
CA PHE A 121 -11.22 -8.05 9.33
C PHE A 121 -11.75 -9.45 9.68
N GLU A 122 -12.40 -9.62 10.85
CA GLU A 122 -12.86 -10.93 11.36
C GLU A 122 -13.89 -11.62 10.45
N GLN A 123 -14.74 -10.86 9.74
CA GLN A 123 -15.78 -11.38 8.84
C GLN A 123 -15.49 -11.05 7.37
N ALA A 124 -14.22 -11.00 6.98
CA ALA A 124 -13.81 -10.66 5.63
C ALA A 124 -13.94 -11.85 4.67
N THR A 125 -14.29 -11.58 3.42
CA THR A 125 -14.06 -12.51 2.31
C THR A 125 -12.59 -12.53 1.99
N VAL A 126 -12.00 -13.72 1.82
CA VAL A 126 -10.55 -13.90 1.70
C VAL A 126 -10.20 -14.53 0.36
N TYR A 127 -9.20 -13.96 -0.34
CA TYR A 127 -8.62 -14.50 -1.56
C TYR A 127 -7.11 -14.64 -1.41
N GLN A 128 -6.55 -15.66 -2.08
CA GLN A 128 -5.11 -15.84 -2.22
C GLN A 128 -4.76 -15.56 -3.68
N VAL A 129 -3.87 -14.61 -3.91
CA VAL A 129 -3.46 -14.19 -5.25
C VAL A 129 -1.95 -14.22 -5.36
N ASP A 130 -1.41 -14.68 -6.48
CA ASP A 130 0.02 -14.54 -6.77
C ASP A 130 0.39 -13.07 -6.90
N GLN A 131 1.47 -12.64 -6.23
CA GLN A 131 1.90 -11.24 -6.19
C GLN A 131 2.22 -10.71 -7.59
N ASN A 132 2.91 -11.50 -8.41
CA ASN A 132 3.28 -11.09 -9.76
C ASN A 132 2.07 -10.95 -10.67
N LEU A 133 1.07 -11.85 -10.55
CA LEU A 133 -0.18 -11.75 -11.32
C LEU A 133 -0.95 -10.47 -10.97
N LEU A 134 -1.11 -10.18 -9.68
CA LEU A 134 -1.79 -8.96 -9.25
C LEU A 134 -1.04 -7.70 -9.70
N ARG A 135 0.28 -7.68 -9.54
CA ARG A 135 1.16 -6.59 -9.97
C ARG A 135 1.08 -6.35 -11.47
N ASP A 136 1.08 -7.41 -12.28
CA ASP A 136 0.97 -7.31 -13.74
C ASP A 136 -0.41 -6.80 -14.17
N CYS A 137 -1.50 -7.28 -13.55
CA CYS A 137 -2.85 -6.76 -13.79
C CYS A 137 -2.96 -5.28 -13.43
N ILE A 138 -2.40 -4.83 -12.30
CA ILE A 138 -2.35 -3.42 -11.91
C ILE A 138 -1.59 -2.61 -12.96
N ARG A 139 -0.38 -3.04 -13.34
CA ARG A 139 0.46 -2.34 -14.33
C ARG A 139 -0.23 -2.17 -15.68
N ARG A 140 -1.04 -3.16 -16.08
CA ARG A 140 -1.80 -3.13 -17.36
C ARG A 140 -3.04 -2.24 -17.31
N THR A 141 -3.49 -1.81 -16.13
CA THR A 141 -4.76 -1.09 -16.00
C THR A 141 -4.61 0.31 -15.38
N GLU A 142 -3.69 0.52 -14.45
CA GLU A 142 -3.57 1.76 -13.67
C GLU A 142 -3.47 3.05 -14.49
N TYR A 143 -2.85 3.00 -15.68
CA TYR A 143 -2.66 4.17 -16.55
C TYR A 143 -3.98 4.73 -17.11
N ALA A 144 -5.06 3.95 -17.07
CA ALA A 144 -6.38 4.35 -17.54
C ALA A 144 -7.29 4.90 -16.42
N ILE A 145 -6.80 4.98 -15.19
CA ILE A 145 -7.55 5.58 -14.07
C ILE A 145 -7.83 7.05 -14.37
N SER A 146 -9.05 7.51 -14.07
CA SER A 146 -9.43 8.92 -14.20
C SER A 146 -8.79 9.79 -13.11
N THR A 147 -8.37 10.98 -13.49
CA THR A 147 -7.94 12.03 -12.56
C THR A 147 -9.03 13.09 -12.31
N ASP A 148 -10.20 12.93 -12.96
CA ASP A 148 -11.33 13.83 -12.80
C ASP A 148 -12.08 13.54 -11.50
N THR A 149 -11.96 14.45 -10.53
CA THR A 149 -12.56 14.31 -9.19
C THR A 149 -14.09 14.37 -9.19
N THR A 150 -14.72 14.85 -10.27
CA THR A 150 -16.19 14.90 -10.37
C THR A 150 -16.78 13.51 -10.65
N ARG A 151 -15.99 12.60 -11.21
CA ARG A 151 -16.33 11.21 -11.48
C ARG A 151 -15.58 10.26 -10.54
N TYR A 152 -15.80 10.43 -9.25
CA TYR A 152 -15.04 9.77 -8.19
C TYR A 152 -14.97 8.24 -8.31
N VAL A 153 -16.02 7.57 -8.82
CA VAL A 153 -16.04 6.10 -9.04
C VAL A 153 -15.00 5.65 -10.08
N LEU A 154 -14.52 6.55 -10.94
CA LEU A 154 -13.48 6.27 -11.93
C LEU A 154 -12.06 6.58 -11.40
N ASN A 155 -11.93 7.14 -10.20
CA ASN A 155 -10.64 7.49 -9.59
C ASN A 155 -9.97 6.29 -8.90
N GLY A 156 -10.22 5.09 -9.45
CA GLY A 156 -9.68 3.84 -8.97
C GLY A 156 -9.79 2.74 -10.00
N ILE A 157 -9.36 1.55 -9.62
CA ILE A 157 -9.50 0.32 -10.40
C ILE A 157 -10.70 -0.47 -9.88
N SER A 158 -11.60 -0.86 -10.78
CA SER A 158 -12.60 -1.88 -10.50
C SER A 158 -11.92 -3.24 -10.42
N LEU A 159 -11.98 -3.89 -9.28
CA LEU A 159 -11.48 -5.23 -8.99
C LEU A 159 -12.67 -6.16 -8.80
N SER A 160 -12.75 -7.21 -9.61
CA SER A 160 -13.85 -8.18 -9.60
C SER A 160 -13.31 -9.60 -9.44
N PHE A 161 -13.93 -10.38 -8.57
CA PHE A 161 -13.73 -11.81 -8.42
C PHE A 161 -15.03 -12.51 -8.81
N ARG A 162 -15.09 -13.07 -10.03
CA ARG A 162 -16.29 -13.72 -10.60
C ARG A 162 -15.92 -14.84 -11.54
N ASN A 163 -16.71 -15.93 -11.53
CA ASN A 163 -16.61 -17.03 -12.50
C ASN A 163 -15.19 -17.62 -12.61
N GLY A 164 -14.50 -17.82 -11.47
CA GLY A 164 -13.15 -18.35 -11.46
C GLY A 164 -12.09 -17.42 -12.04
N LYS A 165 -12.33 -16.10 -12.04
CA LYS A 165 -11.44 -15.08 -12.57
C LYS A 165 -11.31 -13.88 -11.66
N MET A 166 -10.11 -13.31 -11.65
CA MET A 166 -9.84 -11.98 -11.14
C MET A 166 -9.76 -11.01 -12.33
N THR A 167 -10.57 -9.95 -12.33
CA THR A 167 -10.62 -8.95 -13.40
C THR A 167 -10.36 -7.56 -12.82
N LEU A 168 -9.41 -6.84 -13.41
CA LEU A 168 -9.11 -5.44 -13.11
C LEU A 168 -9.51 -4.58 -14.30
N VAL A 169 -10.23 -3.49 -14.04
CA VAL A 169 -10.65 -2.54 -15.07
C VAL A 169 -10.43 -1.12 -14.63
N ALA A 170 -9.89 -0.30 -15.50
CA ALA A 170 -9.80 1.14 -15.33
C ALA A 170 -10.27 1.88 -16.58
N THR A 171 -10.91 3.03 -16.41
CA THR A 171 -11.33 3.92 -17.51
C THR A 171 -11.43 5.36 -17.03
N ASP A 172 -11.10 6.29 -17.90
CA ASP A 172 -11.34 7.73 -17.72
C ASP A 172 -12.50 8.25 -18.60
N GLY A 173 -13.23 7.32 -19.28
CA GLY A 173 -14.31 7.61 -20.22
C GLY A 173 -13.86 7.88 -21.65
N ARG A 174 -12.53 7.92 -21.92
CA ARG A 174 -11.94 8.06 -23.27
C ARG A 174 -11.17 6.82 -23.68
N ARG A 175 -10.54 6.16 -22.71
CA ARG A 175 -9.80 4.91 -22.86
C ARG A 175 -10.22 3.93 -21.77
N LEU A 176 -10.08 2.66 -22.04
CA LEU A 176 -10.37 1.58 -21.13
C LEU A 176 -9.23 0.58 -21.17
N ALA A 177 -8.79 0.14 -19.97
CA ALA A 177 -7.85 -0.94 -19.81
C ALA A 177 -8.50 -2.05 -19.00
N LEU A 178 -8.35 -3.30 -19.46
CA LEU A 178 -8.86 -4.50 -18.83
C LEU A 178 -7.73 -5.54 -18.75
N ALA A 179 -7.55 -6.11 -17.58
CA ALA A 179 -6.69 -7.27 -17.36
C ALA A 179 -7.48 -8.35 -16.62
N GLU A 180 -7.40 -9.57 -17.10
CA GLU A 180 -8.11 -10.72 -16.56
C GLU A 180 -7.15 -11.90 -16.40
N THR A 181 -7.28 -12.62 -15.28
CA THR A 181 -6.53 -13.85 -15.02
C THR A 181 -7.43 -14.88 -14.34
N ALA A 182 -7.19 -16.16 -14.63
CA ALA A 182 -7.86 -17.24 -13.91
C ALA A 182 -7.41 -17.25 -12.45
N LEU A 183 -8.34 -17.47 -11.55
CA LEU A 183 -8.09 -17.57 -10.12
C LEU A 183 -9.12 -18.53 -9.50
N GLU A 184 -8.66 -19.52 -8.76
CA GLU A 184 -9.53 -20.47 -8.08
C GLU A 184 -10.03 -19.87 -6.75
N PHE A 185 -11.34 -19.80 -6.57
CA PHE A 185 -12.02 -19.42 -5.33
C PHE A 185 -13.45 -19.99 -5.34
N PRO A 186 -14.09 -20.17 -4.16
CA PRO A 186 -15.47 -20.66 -4.07
C PRO A 186 -16.45 -19.78 -4.85
N GLU A 187 -17.38 -20.40 -5.58
CA GLU A 187 -18.38 -19.69 -6.41
C GLU A 187 -19.26 -18.74 -5.61
N GLU A 188 -19.48 -19.03 -4.33
CA GLU A 188 -20.28 -18.18 -3.44
C GLU A 188 -19.54 -16.88 -3.04
N GLN A 189 -18.22 -16.85 -3.20
CA GLN A 189 -17.36 -15.71 -2.86
C GLN A 189 -17.18 -14.77 -4.07
N GLN A 190 -18.28 -14.31 -4.67
CA GLN A 190 -18.21 -13.28 -5.71
C GLN A 190 -18.17 -11.90 -5.09
N LEU A 191 -17.30 -11.02 -5.63
CA LEU A 191 -17.11 -9.68 -5.10
C LEU A 191 -16.73 -8.71 -6.20
N ASP A 192 -17.26 -7.49 -6.09
CA ASP A 192 -16.82 -6.32 -6.86
C ASP A 192 -16.40 -5.22 -5.86
N ALA A 193 -15.26 -4.58 -6.12
CA ALA A 193 -14.73 -3.50 -5.32
C ALA A 193 -14.06 -2.45 -6.20
N ILE A 194 -14.00 -1.21 -5.74
CA ILE A 194 -13.24 -0.15 -6.42
C ILE A 194 -12.10 0.29 -5.50
N LEU A 195 -10.88 -0.03 -5.91
CA LEU A 195 -9.66 0.35 -5.20
C LEU A 195 -9.23 1.76 -5.60
N PRO A 196 -9.07 2.70 -4.65
CA PRO A 196 -8.62 4.05 -4.95
C PRO A 196 -7.22 4.07 -5.57
N THR A 197 -6.94 5.07 -6.41
CA THR A 197 -5.64 5.28 -7.07
C THR A 197 -4.46 5.22 -6.10
N LYS A 198 -4.60 5.80 -4.90
CA LYS A 198 -3.54 5.76 -3.88
C LYS A 198 -3.22 4.35 -3.44
N ALA A 199 -4.23 3.54 -3.13
CA ALA A 199 -4.05 2.13 -2.75
C ALA A 199 -3.41 1.32 -3.88
N VAL A 200 -3.84 1.55 -5.13
CA VAL A 200 -3.25 0.93 -6.32
C VAL A 200 -1.77 1.23 -6.45
N GLY A 201 -1.37 2.49 -6.27
CA GLY A 201 0.03 2.91 -6.31
C GLY A 201 0.89 2.27 -5.21
N GLU A 202 0.35 2.18 -3.99
CA GLU A 202 1.04 1.52 -2.88
C GLU A 202 1.13 0.00 -3.08
N LEU A 203 0.08 -0.66 -3.57
CA LEU A 203 0.12 -2.08 -3.92
C LEU A 203 1.19 -2.37 -4.96
N ARG A 204 1.23 -1.59 -6.05
CA ARG A 204 2.28 -1.76 -7.09
C ARG A 204 3.69 -1.66 -6.52
N ARG A 205 3.89 -0.80 -5.52
CA ARG A 205 5.19 -0.61 -4.86
C ARG A 205 5.55 -1.75 -3.93
N LEU A 206 4.56 -2.33 -3.25
CA LEU A 206 4.77 -3.36 -2.22
C LEU A 206 4.80 -4.79 -2.78
N LEU A 207 4.14 -5.04 -3.91
CA LEU A 207 4.09 -6.37 -4.52
C LEU A 207 5.42 -6.73 -5.18
N ASP A 208 5.90 -7.93 -4.88
CA ASP A 208 7.13 -8.52 -5.42
C ASP A 208 6.86 -9.39 -6.66
N GLU A 209 7.91 -9.96 -7.23
CA GLU A 209 7.84 -10.87 -8.37
C GLU A 209 7.47 -12.30 -7.95
N VAL A 210 7.62 -12.63 -6.68
CA VAL A 210 7.40 -13.99 -6.14
C VAL A 210 6.64 -13.90 -4.83
N GLY A 211 5.75 -14.85 -4.59
CA GLY A 211 5.00 -14.99 -3.36
C GLY A 211 3.50 -14.80 -3.56
N THR A 212 2.77 -14.92 -2.48
CA THR A 212 1.31 -14.82 -2.44
C THR A 212 0.90 -13.61 -1.62
N VAL A 213 -0.12 -12.89 -2.04
CA VAL A 213 -0.81 -11.86 -1.27
C VAL A 213 -2.15 -12.40 -0.77
N THR A 214 -2.41 -12.28 0.52
CA THR A 214 -3.73 -12.55 1.07
C THR A 214 -4.55 -11.27 1.02
N VAL A 215 -5.65 -11.32 0.28
CA VAL A 215 -6.56 -10.19 0.11
C VAL A 215 -7.82 -10.42 0.93
N ARG A 216 -8.17 -9.49 1.80
CA ARG A 216 -9.36 -9.54 2.64
C ARG A 216 -10.27 -8.36 2.30
N PHE A 217 -11.56 -8.66 2.10
CA PHE A 217 -12.55 -7.62 1.85
C PHE A 217 -13.63 -7.61 2.92
N THR A 218 -13.92 -6.43 3.41
CA THR A 218 -15.17 -6.09 4.10
C THR A 218 -16.04 -5.23 3.18
N ARG A 219 -17.20 -4.78 3.66
CA ARG A 219 -18.11 -3.96 2.86
C ARG A 219 -17.47 -2.68 2.29
N ASN A 220 -16.57 -2.05 3.04
CA ASN A 220 -16.04 -0.72 2.72
C ASN A 220 -14.50 -0.63 2.76
N GLN A 221 -13.82 -1.75 3.00
CA GLN A 221 -12.36 -1.77 3.10
C GLN A 221 -11.77 -3.04 2.47
N ALA A 222 -10.55 -2.93 2.03
CA ALA A 222 -9.71 -4.05 1.62
C ALA A 222 -8.40 -4.04 2.42
N ALA A 223 -7.92 -5.24 2.77
CA ALA A 223 -6.60 -5.45 3.35
C ALA A 223 -5.79 -6.40 2.48
N PHE A 224 -4.52 -6.11 2.32
CA PHE A 224 -3.56 -6.88 1.54
C PHE A 224 -2.39 -7.24 2.45
N GLU A 225 -2.24 -8.52 2.76
CA GLU A 225 -1.10 -9.05 3.53
C GLU A 225 -0.04 -9.50 2.53
N ILE A 226 1.09 -8.81 2.51
CA ILE A 226 2.21 -9.00 1.60
C ILE A 226 3.46 -9.20 2.45
N ASN A 227 3.95 -10.42 2.57
CA ASN A 227 5.06 -10.76 3.46
C ASN A 227 4.80 -10.23 4.89
N ASP A 228 5.72 -9.42 5.45
CA ASP A 228 5.59 -8.80 6.78
C ASP A 228 4.88 -7.43 6.75
N THR A 229 4.19 -7.12 5.66
CA THR A 229 3.52 -5.83 5.43
C THR A 229 2.02 -6.02 5.26
N LEU A 230 1.24 -5.19 5.96
CA LEU A 230 -0.21 -5.10 5.82
C LEU A 230 -0.56 -3.73 5.25
N LEU A 231 -1.19 -3.72 4.08
CA LEU A 231 -1.81 -2.53 3.51
C LEU A 231 -3.32 -2.63 3.70
N ILE A 232 -3.92 -1.60 4.26
CA ILE A 232 -5.38 -1.45 4.40
C ILE A 232 -5.81 -0.23 3.61
N SER A 233 -6.89 -0.34 2.84
CA SER A 233 -7.50 0.78 2.11
C SER A 233 -8.99 0.80 2.29
N LYS A 234 -9.56 2.01 2.43
CA LYS A 234 -10.98 2.21 2.15
C LYS A 234 -11.24 1.94 0.68
N LEU A 235 -12.43 1.45 0.38
CA LEU A 235 -12.93 1.27 -0.99
C LEU A 235 -13.72 2.51 -1.41
N ILE A 236 -13.75 2.78 -2.70
CA ILE A 236 -14.64 3.79 -3.26
C ILE A 236 -16.05 3.21 -3.29
N ASP A 237 -16.99 3.88 -2.63
CA ASP A 237 -18.40 3.50 -2.63
C ASP A 237 -19.05 3.85 -3.98
N GLY A 238 -19.95 2.99 -4.47
CA GLY A 238 -20.67 3.19 -5.71
C GLY A 238 -20.53 2.04 -6.70
N ASN A 239 -21.21 2.18 -7.83
CA ASN A 239 -21.19 1.20 -8.91
C ASN A 239 -20.22 1.65 -10.01
N TYR A 240 -19.29 0.79 -10.35
CA TYR A 240 -18.43 1.02 -11.51
C TYR A 240 -19.26 0.91 -12.79
N PRO A 241 -19.05 1.77 -13.83
CA PRO A 241 -19.80 1.71 -15.08
C PRO A 241 -19.72 0.34 -15.76
N ASN A 242 -20.78 -0.04 -16.45
CA ASN A 242 -20.79 -1.29 -17.23
C ASN A 242 -19.88 -1.18 -18.46
N TYR A 243 -18.60 -1.42 -18.25
CA TYR A 243 -17.55 -1.33 -19.27
C TYR A 243 -17.71 -2.35 -20.40
N ARG A 244 -18.44 -3.46 -20.18
CA ARG A 244 -18.64 -4.49 -21.21
C ARG A 244 -19.42 -3.98 -22.42
N GLN A 245 -20.26 -2.97 -22.23
CA GLN A 245 -21.05 -2.36 -23.30
C GLN A 245 -20.23 -1.50 -24.27
N VAL A 246 -19.05 -1.06 -23.86
CA VAL A 246 -18.17 -0.21 -24.69
C VAL A 246 -17.05 -0.99 -25.36
N ILE A 247 -16.88 -2.27 -25.04
CA ILE A 247 -15.92 -3.15 -25.70
C ILE A 247 -16.52 -3.64 -27.00
N PRO A 248 -15.91 -3.34 -28.20
CA PRO A 248 -16.40 -3.81 -29.45
C PRO A 248 -16.38 -5.34 -29.54
N THR A 249 -17.48 -5.94 -29.96
CA THR A 249 -17.59 -7.41 -30.17
C THR A 249 -17.42 -7.81 -31.62
N ASP A 250 -17.71 -6.90 -32.57
CA ASP A 250 -17.70 -7.15 -34.02
C ASP A 250 -16.53 -6.44 -34.69
N CYS A 251 -15.32 -6.97 -34.51
CA CYS A 251 -14.15 -6.54 -35.28
C CYS A 251 -14.09 -7.34 -36.58
N LYS A 252 -14.27 -6.65 -37.71
CA LYS A 252 -14.26 -7.28 -39.05
C LYS A 252 -12.85 -7.68 -39.47
N GLU A 253 -11.83 -7.02 -38.93
CA GLU A 253 -10.44 -7.21 -39.33
C GLU A 253 -9.53 -7.34 -38.10
N SER A 254 -8.49 -8.17 -38.21
CA SER A 254 -7.46 -8.35 -37.22
C SER A 254 -6.09 -8.24 -37.88
N ILE A 255 -5.20 -7.48 -37.29
CA ILE A 255 -3.85 -7.26 -37.79
C ILE A 255 -2.88 -7.73 -36.70
N GLU A 256 -1.95 -8.60 -37.07
CA GLU A 256 -0.84 -9.00 -36.22
C GLU A 256 0.38 -8.12 -36.50
N LEU A 257 0.93 -7.51 -35.45
CA LEU A 257 2.10 -6.63 -35.55
C LEU A 257 3.15 -7.04 -34.51
N PRO A 258 4.45 -7.00 -34.86
CA PRO A 258 5.53 -7.18 -33.88
C PRO A 258 5.47 -6.07 -32.82
N CYS A 259 5.28 -6.46 -31.56
CA CYS A 259 5.08 -5.52 -30.44
C CYS A 259 6.27 -4.52 -30.33
N GLY A 260 7.52 -4.98 -30.53
CA GLY A 260 8.71 -4.14 -30.46
C GLY A 260 8.73 -3.02 -31.51
N GLU A 261 8.44 -3.35 -32.75
CA GLU A 261 8.43 -2.40 -33.87
C GLU A 261 7.29 -1.37 -33.71
N LEU A 262 6.11 -1.82 -33.28
CA LEU A 262 4.98 -0.93 -33.00
C LEU A 262 5.33 0.03 -31.86
N LEU A 263 5.92 -0.49 -30.76
CA LEU A 263 6.31 0.28 -29.59
C LEU A 263 7.34 1.37 -29.99
N GLU A 264 8.35 1.02 -30.75
CA GLU A 264 9.37 1.98 -31.21
C GLU A 264 8.77 3.05 -32.13
N THR A 265 7.84 2.66 -32.99
CA THR A 265 7.16 3.58 -33.90
C THR A 265 6.29 4.57 -33.14
N VAL A 266 5.48 4.09 -32.20
CA VAL A 266 4.61 4.93 -31.37
C VAL A 266 5.43 5.87 -30.47
N ARG A 267 6.61 5.44 -29.98
CA ARG A 267 7.50 6.31 -29.20
C ARG A 267 8.13 7.45 -29.99
N ARG A 268 8.25 7.31 -31.31
CA ARG A 268 8.79 8.36 -32.20
C ARG A 268 7.72 9.34 -32.69
N ALA A 269 6.45 8.98 -32.62
CA ALA A 269 5.32 9.83 -32.99
C ALA A 269 4.89 10.76 -31.84
#